data_7d69135740eac61a37222fbb4124ae4a
#
_entry.id   7d69135740eac61a37222fbb4124ae4a
#
_cell.length_a   1.000
_cell.length_b   1.000
_cell.length_c   1.000
_cell.angle_alpha   90.00
_cell.angle_beta   90.00
_cell.angle_gamma   90.00
#
_symmetry.space_group_name_H-M   'P 1'
#
loop_
_entity.id
_entity.type
_entity.pdbx_description
1 polymer ?
#
loop_
_entity_poly.entity_id
_entity_poly.type
_entity_poly.pdbx_seq_one_letter_code
_entity_poly.pdbx_strand_id
1 'polypeptide(L)'
;DNTIGGSYLNSPDKSEFNQQISKLKKNNITILKRTTAFGLYDDATVGLVETINPNNQVKTRQKPRQRFHICRTSKIILATGALERNYAFANNDLPGIMTVSSARAYLNRYQLRVGRNIVISTNNDSAYETALDLENAGAQLTILDSREQIGDLLLQQILGKRINLYLGYAVAKAKNGLLSSSIRKIETAVLTKEGWRHSGSLSCDCLLVSAGWSPVIHLASHQGCQIEWNQENACFISSGDDKSIFITGSAAGIWQNEDCIQSAKEVVSKIVNKGQKQLPVIGGWRTPIAPLYEVCLPTIRGKAFIDLQNDVTSSDVRLAHQEGFISVEHLKRYTTLGMSTDQGKMGNILGLALMADALNRSIGDVGVTRFRPPYTSISLGALAGKHRQSHFKPIRRTPLNNWSLAKDGVMINAGLWHRPWYYPERGEKLQDAYIREATVTRRSLGICDVSSLGKIMIQGPDSANFLNRIYTNPFAKLAVGKARYGIILRDDGMVFDDGTTWRLSENRYLMTSTTNHAATVMTTLEELLQVRWPDLRVHVTSVTDQWAGCAIAGPNSRNVLKKIVRENVSNEKFKFRDSRKMFVGGVPAIINRISFTGELGYEIYV
;
A
#
# COMPACT_ATOMS: atom_id res chain seq x y z
N ASP A 1 9.56 -3.93 11.12
CA ASP A 1 10.37 -4.59 12.17
C ASP A 1 9.65 -4.70 13.51
N ASN A 2 10.02 -5.71 14.30
CA ASN A 2 9.53 -5.85 15.68
C ASN A 2 10.07 -4.75 16.60
N THR A 3 11.21 -4.20 16.24
CA THR A 3 11.96 -3.20 16.99
C THR A 3 12.31 -2.05 16.07
N ILE A 4 12.22 -0.83 16.58
CA ILE A 4 12.66 0.36 15.85
C ILE A 4 14.19 0.38 15.86
N GLY A 5 14.84 0.82 14.79
CA GLY A 5 16.27 1.08 14.78
C GLY A 5 17.02 0.71 13.52
N GLY A 6 16.42 -0.06 12.60
CA GLY A 6 17.06 -0.41 11.34
C GLY A 6 18.48 -0.96 11.53
N SER A 7 19.47 -0.38 10.84
CA SER A 7 20.88 -0.77 10.94
C SER A 7 21.51 -0.52 12.32
N TYR A 8 21.05 0.46 13.10
CA TYR A 8 21.52 0.69 14.47
C TYR A 8 21.31 -0.53 15.41
N LEU A 9 20.34 -1.39 15.11
CA LEU A 9 20.17 -2.63 15.89
C LEU A 9 21.32 -3.61 15.71
N ASN A 10 22.11 -3.44 14.65
CA ASN A 10 23.31 -4.25 14.37
C ASN A 10 24.58 -3.62 14.97
N SER A 11 24.50 -2.40 15.52
CA SER A 11 25.63 -1.76 16.21
C SER A 11 25.86 -2.35 17.59
N PRO A 12 27.11 -2.56 18.04
CA PRO A 12 27.44 -2.95 19.41
C PRO A 12 26.98 -1.88 20.43
N ASP A 13 27.15 -0.61 20.13
CA ASP A 13 26.67 0.49 20.97
C ASP A 13 25.30 1.02 20.49
N LYS A 14 24.35 1.01 21.41
CA LYS A 14 22.95 1.43 21.19
C LYS A 14 22.52 2.56 22.13
N SER A 15 23.43 3.15 22.89
CA SER A 15 23.13 4.10 23.97
C SER A 15 22.42 5.35 23.45
N GLU A 16 22.99 6.00 22.45
CA GLU A 16 22.41 7.21 21.81
C GLU A 16 21.05 6.92 21.16
N PHE A 17 20.95 5.80 20.45
CA PHE A 17 19.72 5.38 19.83
C PHE A 17 18.59 5.17 20.86
N ASN A 18 18.85 4.49 21.98
CA ASN A 18 17.87 4.29 23.03
C ASN A 18 17.40 5.60 23.67
N GLN A 19 18.29 6.59 23.79
CA GLN A 19 17.94 7.93 24.25
C GLN A 19 16.97 8.63 23.29
N GLN A 20 17.21 8.56 21.98
CA GLN A 20 16.32 9.13 20.96
C GLN A 20 14.94 8.46 20.96
N ILE A 21 14.87 7.14 21.05
CA ILE A 21 13.59 6.40 21.15
C ILE A 21 12.79 6.82 22.40
N SER A 22 13.46 7.09 23.53
CA SER A 22 12.76 7.55 24.73
C SER A 22 12.13 8.92 24.56
N LYS A 23 12.73 9.82 23.77
CA LYS A 23 12.17 11.14 23.42
C LYS A 23 10.94 11.01 22.52
N LEU A 24 10.93 10.08 21.55
CA LEU A 24 9.76 9.85 20.68
C LEU A 24 8.51 9.47 21.46
N LYS A 25 8.64 8.67 22.51
CA LYS A 25 7.52 8.24 23.36
C LYS A 25 6.85 9.37 24.14
N LYS A 26 7.55 10.50 24.37
CA LYS A 26 7.03 11.66 25.08
C LYS A 26 6.22 12.62 24.19
N ASN A 27 6.34 12.50 22.89
CA ASN A 27 5.78 13.41 21.89
C ASN A 27 4.67 12.69 21.13
N ASN A 28 3.46 12.74 21.47
CA ASN A 28 2.23 12.21 20.83
C ASN A 28 2.39 11.62 19.40
N ILE A 29 3.43 10.79 19.20
CA ILE A 29 3.79 10.16 17.93
C ILE A 29 3.29 8.72 17.93
N THR A 30 2.46 8.37 16.97
CA THR A 30 2.01 6.99 16.78
C THR A 30 3.08 6.16 16.07
N ILE A 31 3.55 5.10 16.73
CA ILE A 31 4.55 4.19 16.19
C ILE A 31 3.92 2.82 15.95
N LEU A 32 3.81 2.43 14.69
CA LEU A 32 3.29 1.12 14.27
C LEU A 32 4.46 0.14 14.07
N LYS A 33 4.69 -0.75 15.04
CA LYS A 33 5.68 -1.82 14.93
C LYS A 33 5.13 -3.00 14.14
N ARG A 34 5.99 -3.83 13.55
CA ARG A 34 5.61 -4.98 12.71
C ARG A 34 4.62 -4.60 11.61
N THR A 35 4.78 -3.40 11.08
CA THR A 35 3.89 -2.83 10.07
C THR A 35 4.68 -2.55 8.80
N THR A 36 4.21 -3.06 7.69
CA THR A 36 4.81 -2.87 6.38
C THR A 36 3.94 -1.95 5.54
N ALA A 37 4.53 -0.86 5.03
CA ALA A 37 3.95 -0.08 3.96
C ALA A 37 4.17 -0.83 2.64
N PHE A 38 3.11 -1.30 2.03
CA PHE A 38 3.19 -2.13 0.83
C PHE A 38 2.84 -1.39 -0.46
N GLY A 39 2.26 -0.19 -0.36
CA GLY A 39 1.90 0.60 -1.53
C GLY A 39 1.62 2.05 -1.19
N LEU A 40 1.95 2.92 -2.14
CA LEU A 40 1.48 4.29 -2.20
C LEU A 40 0.47 4.41 -3.34
N TYR A 41 -0.60 5.13 -3.09
CA TYR A 41 -1.73 5.33 -3.98
C TYR A 41 -2.05 6.82 -4.09
N ASP A 42 -2.96 7.19 -4.97
CA ASP A 42 -3.38 8.56 -5.18
C ASP A 42 -3.78 9.28 -3.88
N ASP A 43 -3.74 10.60 -3.89
CA ASP A 43 -4.04 11.47 -2.74
C ASP A 43 -3.19 11.15 -1.48
N ALA A 44 -1.91 10.84 -1.67
CA ALA A 44 -0.97 10.49 -0.61
C ALA A 44 -1.52 9.40 0.34
N THR A 45 -2.23 8.43 -0.22
CA THR A 45 -2.77 7.29 0.51
C THR A 45 -1.74 6.17 0.61
N VAL A 46 -1.49 5.68 1.82
CA VAL A 46 -0.54 4.62 2.12
C VAL A 46 -1.27 3.38 2.60
N GLY A 47 -1.05 2.25 1.92
CA GLY A 47 -1.51 0.94 2.37
C GLY A 47 -0.49 0.31 3.33
N LEU A 48 -0.95 -0.09 4.54
CA LEU A 48 -0.13 -0.68 5.58
C LEU A 48 -0.72 -2.01 6.05
N VAL A 49 0.14 -2.99 6.35
CA VAL A 49 -0.27 -4.23 7.03
C VAL A 49 0.54 -4.41 8.30
N GLU A 50 -0.16 -4.39 9.44
CA GLU A 50 0.38 -4.66 10.76
C GLU A 50 0.21 -6.14 11.11
N THR A 51 1.29 -6.82 11.54
CA THR A 51 1.23 -8.17 12.09
C THR A 51 1.08 -8.07 13.61
N ILE A 52 -0.12 -8.36 14.12
CA ILE A 52 -0.45 -8.24 15.54
C ILE A 52 0.04 -9.46 16.29
N ASN A 53 -0.17 -10.65 15.73
CA ASN A 53 0.21 -11.90 16.37
C ASN A 53 0.98 -12.81 15.40
N PRO A 54 2.33 -12.84 15.47
CA PRO A 54 3.14 -13.64 14.56
C PRO A 54 3.04 -15.15 14.82
N ASN A 55 2.71 -15.58 16.05
CA ASN A 55 2.91 -16.96 16.48
C ASN A 55 1.63 -17.80 16.52
N ASN A 56 0.68 -17.69 15.63
CA ASN A 56 -0.49 -18.59 15.50
C ASN A 56 -1.10 -19.15 16.84
N GLN A 57 -0.62 -18.72 18.00
CA GLN A 57 -0.96 -19.26 19.32
C GLN A 57 -2.33 -18.79 19.85
N VAL A 58 -3.03 -17.93 19.11
CA VAL A 58 -4.34 -17.46 19.55
C VAL A 58 -5.42 -18.38 19.01
N LYS A 59 -5.77 -19.37 19.82
CA LYS A 59 -6.97 -20.21 19.64
C LYS A 59 -8.29 -19.42 19.84
N THR A 60 -8.24 -18.13 20.11
CA THR A 60 -9.43 -17.31 20.33
C THR A 60 -9.73 -16.45 19.10
N ARG A 61 -10.93 -16.53 18.56
CA ARG A 61 -11.46 -15.71 17.46
C ARG A 61 -11.46 -14.19 17.72
N GLN A 62 -11.01 -13.75 18.90
CA GLN A 62 -11.15 -12.37 19.37
C GLN A 62 -10.05 -11.40 18.94
N LYS A 63 -8.83 -11.88 18.56
CA LYS A 63 -7.74 -11.00 18.12
C LYS A 63 -7.35 -11.30 16.67
N PRO A 64 -7.34 -10.29 15.78
CA PRO A 64 -6.92 -10.49 14.40
C PRO A 64 -5.42 -10.84 14.34
N ARG A 65 -5.04 -11.69 13.37
CA ARG A 65 -3.63 -12.00 13.09
C ARG A 65 -2.91 -10.81 12.47
N GLN A 66 -3.57 -10.14 11.55
CA GLN A 66 -3.10 -8.96 10.85
C GLN A 66 -4.18 -7.89 10.85
N ARG A 67 -3.75 -6.63 10.76
CA ARG A 67 -4.62 -5.48 10.57
C ARG A 67 -4.18 -4.73 9.33
N PHE A 68 -5.12 -4.45 8.46
CA PHE A 68 -4.96 -3.60 7.31
C PHE A 68 -5.26 -2.16 7.71
N HIS A 69 -4.37 -1.24 7.36
CA HIS A 69 -4.56 0.18 7.60
C HIS A 69 -4.52 0.93 6.26
N ILE A 70 -5.39 1.91 6.12
CA ILE A 70 -5.32 2.93 5.09
C ILE A 70 -4.94 4.22 5.79
N CYS A 71 -3.77 4.76 5.49
CA CYS A 71 -3.27 6.01 6.04
C CYS A 71 -3.35 7.09 4.97
N ARG A 72 -4.11 8.15 5.20
CA ARG A 72 -4.16 9.33 4.35
C ARG A 72 -3.39 10.45 5.03
N THR A 73 -2.52 11.11 4.28
CA THR A 73 -1.64 12.14 4.82
C THR A 73 -1.35 13.22 3.79
N SER A 74 -0.96 14.40 4.24
CA SER A 74 -0.52 15.48 3.35
C SER A 74 0.94 15.37 2.95
N LYS A 75 1.77 14.69 3.74
CA LYS A 75 3.22 14.56 3.54
C LYS A 75 3.69 13.16 3.90
N ILE A 76 4.58 12.60 3.10
CA ILE A 76 5.20 11.28 3.28
C ILE A 76 6.70 11.45 3.26
N ILE A 77 7.38 10.95 4.28
CA ILE A 77 8.85 10.88 4.32
C ILE A 77 9.24 9.42 4.20
N LEU A 78 9.94 9.06 3.13
CA LEU A 78 10.47 7.73 2.91
C LEU A 78 11.90 7.65 3.48
N ALA A 79 12.04 7.00 4.62
CA ALA A 79 13.31 6.65 5.25
C ALA A 79 13.48 5.12 5.25
N THR A 80 13.24 4.52 4.10
CA THR A 80 13.08 3.07 3.89
C THR A 80 14.40 2.31 3.83
N GLY A 81 15.53 3.03 3.80
CA GLY A 81 16.85 2.43 3.79
C GLY A 81 17.26 1.92 2.41
N ALA A 82 18.21 1.00 2.40
CA ALA A 82 18.74 0.36 1.20
C ALA A 82 18.90 -1.15 1.41
N LEU A 83 18.92 -1.91 0.32
CA LEU A 83 19.16 -3.36 0.29
C LEU A 83 20.57 -3.61 -0.24
N GLU A 84 21.32 -4.47 0.45
CA GLU A 84 22.64 -4.91 0.02
C GLU A 84 22.54 -5.83 -1.19
N ARG A 85 23.41 -5.63 -2.16
CA ARG A 85 23.45 -6.42 -3.40
C ARG A 85 24.51 -7.51 -3.34
N ASN A 86 24.24 -8.60 -4.02
CA ASN A 86 25.21 -9.58 -4.47
C ASN A 86 25.69 -9.25 -5.90
N TYR A 87 26.55 -10.10 -6.45
CA TYR A 87 26.89 -10.17 -7.87
C TYR A 87 26.85 -11.60 -8.37
N ALA A 88 26.81 -11.79 -9.67
CA ALA A 88 26.73 -13.10 -10.29
C ALA A 88 28.11 -13.74 -10.42
N PHE A 89 28.26 -14.99 -9.99
CA PHE A 89 29.42 -15.84 -10.18
C PHE A 89 28.98 -17.32 -10.17
N ALA A 90 29.82 -18.22 -10.69
CA ALA A 90 29.44 -19.59 -10.82
C ALA A 90 29.08 -20.27 -9.49
N ASN A 91 27.93 -20.92 -9.42
CA ASN A 91 27.35 -21.59 -8.25
C ASN A 91 27.12 -20.68 -7.02
N ASN A 92 26.68 -19.46 -7.27
CA ASN A 92 26.39 -18.48 -6.20
C ASN A 92 25.10 -18.79 -5.41
N ASP A 93 24.44 -19.90 -5.69
CA ASP A 93 23.25 -20.44 -5.01
C ASP A 93 23.58 -21.45 -3.88
N LEU A 94 24.84 -21.78 -3.68
CA LEU A 94 25.21 -22.77 -2.67
C LEU A 94 24.89 -22.30 -1.24
N PRO A 95 24.35 -23.20 -0.38
CA PRO A 95 24.18 -22.92 1.04
C PRO A 95 25.49 -22.52 1.72
N GLY A 96 25.43 -21.50 2.57
CA GLY A 96 26.59 -20.88 3.20
C GLY A 96 27.06 -19.59 2.51
N ILE A 97 26.36 -19.16 1.44
CA ILE A 97 26.54 -17.86 0.80
C ILE A 97 25.43 -16.93 1.29
N MET A 98 25.77 -15.74 1.77
CA MET A 98 24.82 -14.73 2.23
C MET A 98 25.37 -13.30 2.08
N THR A 99 24.54 -12.30 2.30
CA THR A 99 25.01 -10.91 2.31
C THR A 99 25.77 -10.59 3.60
N VAL A 100 26.69 -9.62 3.52
CA VAL A 100 27.52 -9.18 4.64
C VAL A 100 26.65 -8.61 5.77
N SER A 101 25.65 -7.79 5.43
CA SER A 101 24.72 -7.21 6.42
C SER A 101 23.88 -8.26 7.15
N SER A 102 23.55 -9.37 6.50
CA SER A 102 22.85 -10.49 7.12
C SER A 102 23.72 -11.16 8.19
N ALA A 103 25.01 -11.40 7.90
CA ALA A 103 25.94 -11.96 8.87
C ALA A 103 26.10 -11.05 10.10
N ARG A 104 26.18 -9.73 9.88
CA ARG A 104 26.22 -8.74 10.96
C ARG A 104 24.97 -8.77 11.82
N ALA A 105 23.78 -8.93 11.20
CA ALA A 105 22.52 -9.07 11.92
C ALA A 105 22.49 -10.36 12.77
N TYR A 106 22.94 -11.49 12.22
CA TYR A 106 23.05 -12.74 12.97
C TYR A 106 23.95 -12.58 14.19
N LEU A 107 25.11 -11.96 14.01
CA LEU A 107 26.06 -11.75 15.11
C LEU A 107 25.50 -10.82 16.19
N ASN A 108 25.10 -9.59 15.82
CA ASN A 108 24.84 -8.52 16.79
C ASN A 108 23.40 -8.52 17.35
N ARG A 109 22.44 -9.15 16.65
CA ARG A 109 21.06 -9.29 17.16
C ARG A 109 20.81 -10.63 17.83
N TYR A 110 21.42 -11.70 17.31
CA TYR A 110 21.11 -13.06 17.74
C TYR A 110 22.30 -13.78 18.36
N GLN A 111 23.47 -13.11 18.47
CA GLN A 111 24.72 -13.67 19.04
C GLN A 111 25.15 -14.97 18.34
N LEU A 112 24.89 -15.05 17.04
CA LEU A 112 25.19 -16.21 16.21
C LEU A 112 26.27 -15.87 15.19
N ARG A 113 27.44 -16.52 15.30
CA ARG A 113 28.50 -16.47 14.30
C ARG A 113 28.18 -17.42 13.14
N VAL A 114 28.18 -16.91 11.90
CA VAL A 114 27.75 -17.64 10.69
C VAL A 114 28.79 -18.63 10.14
N GLY A 115 30.04 -18.56 10.62
CA GLY A 115 31.12 -19.44 10.20
C GLY A 115 32.36 -19.27 11.07
N ARG A 116 33.38 -20.12 10.87
CA ARG A 116 34.69 -20.04 11.51
C ARG A 116 35.75 -19.50 10.59
N ASN A 117 35.74 -19.97 9.33
CA ASN A 117 36.66 -19.54 8.27
C ASN A 117 35.84 -18.85 7.19
N ILE A 118 35.73 -17.52 7.28
CA ILE A 118 34.81 -16.71 6.50
C ILE A 118 35.58 -15.93 5.44
N VAL A 119 35.07 -15.99 4.19
CA VAL A 119 35.53 -15.11 3.13
C VAL A 119 34.47 -14.02 2.91
N ILE A 120 34.90 -12.77 2.81
CA ILE A 120 34.09 -11.61 2.45
C ILE A 120 34.51 -11.15 1.07
N SER A 121 33.56 -11.07 0.12
CA SER A 121 33.80 -10.48 -1.19
C SER A 121 33.02 -9.18 -1.30
N THR A 122 33.73 -8.07 -1.53
CA THR A 122 33.15 -6.74 -1.49
C THR A 122 33.73 -5.79 -2.54
N ASN A 123 33.04 -4.66 -2.73
CA ASN A 123 33.48 -3.51 -3.54
C ASN A 123 33.23 -2.17 -2.83
N ASN A 124 32.95 -2.20 -1.53
CA ASN A 124 32.54 -1.02 -0.78
C ASN A 124 32.93 -1.09 0.70
N ASP A 125 32.90 0.07 1.38
CA ASP A 125 33.41 0.22 2.74
C ASP A 125 32.55 -0.46 3.82
N SER A 126 31.25 -0.65 3.60
CA SER A 126 30.33 -1.15 4.63
C SER A 126 30.62 -2.57 5.10
N ALA A 127 31.31 -3.37 4.28
CA ALA A 127 31.68 -4.73 4.62
C ALA A 127 32.74 -4.82 5.74
N TYR A 128 33.57 -3.80 5.89
CA TYR A 128 34.68 -3.78 6.83
C TYR A 128 34.23 -3.72 8.29
N GLU A 129 33.14 -2.99 8.59
CA GLU A 129 32.57 -2.99 9.93
C GLU A 129 32.12 -4.40 10.35
N THR A 130 31.52 -5.16 9.43
CA THR A 130 31.12 -6.55 9.69
C THR A 130 32.34 -7.46 9.85
N ALA A 131 33.40 -7.22 9.08
CA ALA A 131 34.65 -7.97 9.22
C ALA A 131 35.26 -7.78 10.62
N LEU A 132 35.31 -6.55 11.12
CA LEU A 132 35.79 -6.26 12.48
C LEU A 132 34.91 -6.91 13.57
N ASP A 133 33.58 -6.83 13.41
CA ASP A 133 32.66 -7.47 14.37
C ASP A 133 32.87 -9.00 14.42
N LEU A 134 33.04 -9.64 13.27
CA LEU A 134 33.26 -11.10 13.16
C LEU A 134 34.64 -11.52 13.65
N GLU A 135 35.69 -10.71 13.42
CA GLU A 135 37.04 -10.97 13.92
C GLU A 135 37.05 -10.89 15.45
N ASN A 136 36.42 -9.88 16.03
CA ASN A 136 36.24 -9.76 17.48
C ASN A 136 35.46 -10.95 18.07
N ALA A 137 34.55 -11.56 17.30
CA ALA A 137 33.86 -12.79 17.68
C ALA A 137 34.68 -14.07 17.43
N GLY A 138 35.95 -13.95 17.05
CA GLY A 138 36.89 -15.07 16.91
C GLY A 138 36.81 -15.81 15.56
N ALA A 139 36.28 -15.20 14.50
CA ALA A 139 36.34 -15.76 13.14
C ALA A 139 37.72 -15.53 12.51
N GLN A 140 38.16 -16.46 11.64
CA GLN A 140 39.25 -16.23 10.70
C GLN A 140 38.69 -15.61 9.42
N LEU A 141 39.26 -14.50 8.96
CA LEU A 141 38.70 -13.72 7.90
C LEU A 141 39.66 -13.51 6.74
N THR A 142 39.10 -13.59 5.55
CA THR A 142 39.76 -13.14 4.31
C THR A 142 38.82 -12.19 3.60
N ILE A 143 39.29 -10.99 3.27
CA ILE A 143 38.56 -10.00 2.47
C ILE A 143 39.12 -10.00 1.06
N LEU A 144 38.25 -10.19 0.07
CA LEU A 144 38.49 -9.99 -1.35
C LEU A 144 37.75 -8.69 -1.74
N ASP A 145 38.50 -7.62 -1.94
CA ASP A 145 37.93 -6.36 -2.39
C ASP A 145 38.25 -6.16 -3.87
N SER A 146 37.22 -5.92 -4.68
CA SER A 146 37.40 -5.72 -6.12
C SER A 146 38.06 -4.39 -6.48
N ARG A 147 38.19 -3.46 -5.54
CA ARG A 147 38.92 -2.22 -5.69
C ARG A 147 40.41 -2.44 -5.59
N GLU A 148 41.19 -1.67 -6.34
CA GLU A 148 42.67 -1.68 -6.27
C GLU A 148 43.21 -0.91 -5.06
N GLN A 149 42.39 0.00 -4.51
CA GLN A 149 42.72 0.81 -3.34
C GLN A 149 41.53 1.01 -2.43
N ILE A 150 41.79 1.12 -1.14
CA ILE A 150 40.80 1.47 -0.10
C ILE A 150 41.30 2.67 0.69
N GLY A 151 40.40 3.35 1.42
CA GLY A 151 40.78 4.50 2.23
C GLY A 151 41.76 4.15 3.37
N ASP A 152 42.73 5.03 3.66
CA ASP A 152 43.76 4.84 4.70
C ASP A 152 43.14 4.52 6.08
N LEU A 153 42.01 5.12 6.42
CA LEU A 153 41.32 4.86 7.69
C LEU A 153 40.86 3.43 7.79
N LEU A 154 40.32 2.84 6.74
CA LEU A 154 39.92 1.43 6.71
C LEU A 154 41.15 0.51 6.81
N LEU A 155 42.19 0.84 6.08
CA LEU A 155 43.45 0.10 6.13
C LEU A 155 44.01 0.08 7.55
N GLN A 156 44.06 1.22 8.24
CA GLN A 156 44.52 1.34 9.63
C GLN A 156 43.63 0.49 10.60
N GLN A 157 42.35 0.44 10.38
CA GLN A 157 41.42 -0.34 11.24
C GLN A 157 41.65 -1.86 11.17
N ILE A 158 42.13 -2.37 10.04
CA ILE A 158 42.37 -3.81 9.84
C ILE A 158 43.83 -4.21 10.08
N LEU A 159 44.75 -3.23 10.09
CA LEU A 159 46.16 -3.47 10.42
C LEU A 159 46.28 -4.08 11.83
N GLY A 160 47.06 -5.15 11.93
CA GLY A 160 47.25 -5.86 13.21
C GLY A 160 46.10 -6.80 13.63
N LYS A 161 45.03 -6.88 12.83
CA LYS A 161 43.93 -7.83 13.01
C LYS A 161 44.23 -9.15 12.30
N ARG A 162 43.49 -10.22 12.68
CA ARG A 162 43.56 -11.53 12.01
C ARG A 162 42.71 -11.57 10.74
N ILE A 163 42.92 -10.58 9.85
CA ILE A 163 42.21 -10.40 8.60
C ILE A 163 43.19 -10.39 7.44
N ASN A 164 43.06 -11.32 6.51
CA ASN A 164 43.81 -11.30 5.26
C ASN A 164 43.07 -10.42 4.24
N LEU A 165 43.74 -9.44 3.64
CA LEU A 165 43.16 -8.54 2.64
C LEU A 165 43.81 -8.76 1.28
N TYR A 166 42.97 -8.93 0.25
CA TYR A 166 43.36 -9.00 -1.15
C TYR A 166 42.60 -7.92 -1.93
N LEU A 167 43.33 -6.94 -2.47
CA LEU A 167 42.78 -5.86 -3.29
C LEU A 167 42.85 -6.24 -4.78
N GLY A 168 41.85 -5.84 -5.58
CA GLY A 168 41.66 -6.24 -6.97
C GLY A 168 41.17 -7.70 -7.13
N TYR A 169 40.59 -8.28 -6.08
CA TYR A 169 40.13 -9.68 -6.10
C TYR A 169 38.63 -9.81 -5.94
N ALA A 170 38.06 -10.86 -6.56
CA ALA A 170 36.66 -11.26 -6.39
C ALA A 170 36.50 -12.80 -6.45
N VAL A 171 35.30 -13.28 -6.11
CA VAL A 171 34.95 -14.69 -6.25
C VAL A 171 34.47 -14.96 -7.66
N ALA A 172 35.01 -16.01 -8.32
CA ALA A 172 34.60 -16.48 -9.63
C ALA A 172 33.70 -17.73 -9.57
N LYS A 173 33.87 -18.57 -8.54
CA LYS A 173 33.09 -19.79 -8.37
C LYS A 173 33.03 -20.21 -6.90
N ALA A 174 31.86 -20.70 -6.49
CA ALA A 174 31.74 -21.45 -5.24
C ALA A 174 31.73 -22.97 -5.48
N LYS A 175 32.32 -23.72 -4.53
CA LYS A 175 32.37 -25.18 -4.55
C LYS A 175 31.88 -25.75 -3.22
N ASN A 176 31.08 -26.78 -3.29
CA ASN A 176 30.68 -27.60 -2.14
C ASN A 176 31.72 -28.67 -1.81
N GLY A 177 31.56 -29.36 -0.70
CA GLY A 177 32.35 -30.54 -0.36
C GLY A 177 31.81 -31.81 -1.01
N LEU A 178 32.65 -32.85 -1.08
CA LEU A 178 32.24 -34.16 -1.64
C LEU A 178 31.02 -34.76 -0.92
N LEU A 179 30.85 -34.51 0.37
CA LEU A 179 29.78 -35.08 1.19
C LEU A 179 28.86 -33.97 1.77
N SER A 180 28.92 -32.77 1.24
CA SER A 180 28.13 -31.62 1.78
C SER A 180 27.60 -30.78 0.63
N SER A 181 26.33 -30.38 0.74
CA SER A 181 25.73 -29.40 -0.17
C SER A 181 26.17 -27.95 0.10
N SER A 182 26.80 -27.69 1.27
CA SER A 182 27.23 -26.36 1.66
C SER A 182 28.60 -26.00 1.10
N ILE A 183 28.88 -24.70 0.98
CA ILE A 183 30.16 -24.18 0.53
C ILE A 183 31.34 -24.71 1.36
N ARG A 184 32.45 -25.04 0.73
CA ARG A 184 33.71 -25.46 1.37
C ARG A 184 34.92 -24.77 0.76
N LYS A 185 34.81 -24.26 -0.45
CA LYS A 185 35.91 -23.66 -1.19
C LYS A 185 35.36 -22.64 -2.19
N ILE A 186 36.13 -21.62 -2.48
CA ILE A 186 35.90 -20.70 -3.58
C ILE A 186 37.07 -20.70 -4.55
N GLU A 187 36.81 -20.39 -5.82
CA GLU A 187 37.81 -19.98 -6.79
C GLU A 187 37.82 -18.46 -6.88
N THR A 188 39.00 -17.87 -6.88
CA THR A 188 39.21 -16.43 -6.90
C THR A 188 39.65 -15.95 -8.29
N ALA A 189 39.27 -14.74 -8.62
CA ALA A 189 39.73 -14.00 -9.78
C ALA A 189 40.43 -12.71 -9.33
N VAL A 190 41.43 -12.32 -10.08
CA VAL A 190 42.15 -11.03 -9.94
C VAL A 190 41.83 -10.13 -11.13
N LEU A 191 41.58 -8.85 -10.87
CA LEU A 191 41.33 -7.87 -11.91
C LEU A 191 42.68 -7.47 -12.54
N THR A 192 42.75 -7.52 -13.86
CA THR A 192 43.91 -7.11 -14.67
C THR A 192 43.44 -6.09 -15.70
N LYS A 193 44.40 -5.46 -16.42
CA LYS A 193 44.07 -4.53 -17.52
C LYS A 193 43.20 -5.18 -18.62
N GLU A 194 43.25 -6.51 -18.76
CA GLU A 194 42.52 -7.27 -19.76
C GLU A 194 41.21 -7.88 -19.19
N GLY A 195 40.84 -7.54 -17.96
CA GLY A 195 39.68 -8.06 -17.25
C GLY A 195 40.02 -9.09 -16.17
N TRP A 196 39.02 -9.86 -15.75
CA TRP A 196 39.17 -10.87 -14.71
C TRP A 196 39.97 -12.07 -15.17
N ARG A 197 40.93 -12.53 -14.36
CA ARG A 197 41.70 -13.74 -14.57
C ARG A 197 41.65 -14.64 -13.34
N HIS A 198 41.62 -15.97 -13.54
CA HIS A 198 41.71 -16.95 -12.46
C HIS A 198 42.99 -16.75 -11.65
N SER A 199 42.89 -16.71 -10.34
CA SER A 199 44.02 -16.45 -9.46
C SER A 199 44.35 -17.59 -8.49
N GLY A 200 43.38 -18.42 -8.15
CA GLY A 200 43.59 -19.50 -7.19
C GLY A 200 42.32 -19.91 -6.48
N SER A 201 42.48 -20.42 -5.27
CA SER A 201 41.32 -20.85 -4.48
C SER A 201 41.55 -20.72 -2.98
N LEU A 202 40.47 -20.51 -2.24
CA LEU A 202 40.47 -20.39 -0.79
C LEU A 202 39.44 -21.34 -0.18
N SER A 203 39.78 -21.99 0.92
CA SER A 203 38.83 -22.75 1.73
C SER A 203 38.00 -21.85 2.59
N CYS A 204 36.71 -22.09 2.72
CA CYS A 204 35.83 -21.35 3.63
C CYS A 204 34.60 -22.21 4.00
N ASP A 205 34.00 -21.93 5.13
CA ASP A 205 32.72 -22.51 5.56
C ASP A 205 31.56 -21.52 5.44
N CYS A 206 31.85 -20.25 5.13
CA CYS A 206 30.88 -19.22 4.82
C CYS A 206 31.47 -18.19 3.86
N LEU A 207 30.68 -17.78 2.87
CA LEU A 207 31.01 -16.70 1.94
C LEU A 207 30.01 -15.55 2.13
N LEU A 208 30.52 -14.36 2.44
CA LEU A 208 29.74 -13.15 2.56
C LEU A 208 29.97 -12.26 1.34
N VAL A 209 28.89 -11.74 0.76
CA VAL A 209 28.94 -10.95 -0.47
C VAL A 209 28.31 -9.59 -0.26
N SER A 210 29.00 -8.54 -0.72
CA SER A 210 28.51 -7.15 -0.74
C SER A 210 29.00 -6.43 -2.00
N ALA A 211 28.14 -6.32 -3.01
CA ALA A 211 28.46 -5.65 -4.28
C ALA A 211 27.77 -4.28 -4.40
N GLY A 212 27.63 -3.59 -3.28
CA GLY A 212 26.98 -2.29 -3.17
C GLY A 212 25.58 -2.36 -2.62
N TRP A 213 24.88 -1.23 -2.67
CA TRP A 213 23.59 -1.04 -2.06
C TRP A 213 22.58 -0.47 -3.03
N SER A 214 21.32 -0.89 -2.93
CA SER A 214 20.20 -0.40 -3.72
C SER A 214 19.22 0.34 -2.81
N PRO A 215 19.04 1.66 -2.98
CA PRO A 215 18.02 2.43 -2.29
C PRO A 215 16.63 1.84 -2.43
N VAL A 216 15.86 1.80 -1.34
CA VAL A 216 14.49 1.29 -1.34
C VAL A 216 13.53 2.40 -1.78
N ILE A 217 13.46 2.66 -3.09
CA ILE A 217 12.66 3.71 -3.73
C ILE A 217 11.35 3.20 -4.33
N HIS A 218 10.99 1.95 -4.06
CA HIS A 218 9.84 1.27 -4.68
C HIS A 218 8.51 2.00 -4.44
N LEU A 219 8.29 2.50 -3.22
CA LEU A 219 7.08 3.26 -2.90
C LEU A 219 7.00 4.58 -3.67
N ALA A 220 8.11 5.30 -3.84
CA ALA A 220 8.15 6.50 -4.68
C ALA A 220 7.83 6.18 -6.15
N SER A 221 8.33 5.04 -6.65
CA SER A 221 8.04 4.55 -8.01
C SER A 221 6.54 4.32 -8.26
N HIS A 222 5.76 3.93 -7.24
CA HIS A 222 4.31 3.75 -7.37
C HIS A 222 3.58 5.05 -7.76
N GLN A 223 4.10 6.19 -7.32
CA GLN A 223 3.54 7.52 -7.59
C GLN A 223 4.19 8.22 -8.81
N GLY A 224 5.00 7.49 -9.56
CA GLY A 224 5.63 8.03 -10.76
C GLY A 224 6.75 9.04 -10.48
N CYS A 225 7.31 9.07 -9.27
CA CYS A 225 8.51 9.85 -8.97
C CYS A 225 9.63 9.46 -9.93
N GLN A 226 10.39 10.44 -10.39
CA GLN A 226 11.53 10.22 -11.27
C GLN A 226 12.59 9.38 -10.56
N ILE A 227 13.14 8.41 -11.28
CA ILE A 227 14.20 7.51 -10.84
C ILE A 227 15.36 7.67 -11.82
N GLU A 228 16.53 7.98 -11.28
CA GLU A 228 17.73 8.25 -12.04
C GLU A 228 18.87 7.36 -11.60
N TRP A 229 19.74 6.99 -12.56
CA TRP A 229 20.95 6.25 -12.27
C TRP A 229 22.04 7.18 -11.75
N ASN A 230 22.51 6.93 -10.54
CA ASN A 230 23.68 7.61 -9.97
C ASN A 230 24.92 6.76 -10.21
N GLN A 231 25.83 7.25 -11.05
CA GLN A 231 27.04 6.55 -11.46
C GLN A 231 28.04 6.38 -10.30
N GLU A 232 28.19 7.39 -9.45
CA GLU A 232 29.15 7.38 -8.33
C GLU A 232 28.78 6.33 -7.27
N ASN A 233 27.49 6.17 -7.02
CA ASN A 233 26.97 5.22 -6.05
C ASN A 233 26.56 3.89 -6.69
N ALA A 234 26.65 3.77 -8.01
CA ALA A 234 26.21 2.61 -8.81
C ALA A 234 24.82 2.10 -8.40
N CYS A 235 23.84 3.01 -8.26
CA CYS A 235 22.48 2.69 -7.85
C CYS A 235 21.45 3.66 -8.42
N PHE A 236 20.18 3.25 -8.42
CA PHE A 236 19.08 4.15 -8.74
C PHE A 236 18.66 4.95 -7.50
N ILE A 237 18.46 6.25 -7.69
CA ILE A 237 17.99 7.18 -6.67
C ILE A 237 16.74 7.91 -7.14
N SER A 238 16.02 8.52 -6.21
CA SER A 238 14.88 9.39 -6.49
C SER A 238 14.86 10.55 -5.51
N SER A 239 14.51 11.75 -5.98
CA SER A 239 14.32 12.94 -5.16
C SER A 239 12.92 13.05 -4.54
N GLY A 240 12.00 12.16 -4.92
CA GLY A 240 10.58 12.31 -4.58
C GLY A 240 9.85 13.22 -5.57
N ASP A 241 8.76 13.86 -5.14
CA ASP A 241 7.95 14.78 -5.94
C ASP A 241 8.02 16.24 -5.46
N ASP A 242 8.78 16.51 -4.40
CA ASP A 242 8.92 17.80 -3.72
C ASP A 242 7.60 18.45 -3.23
N LYS A 243 6.49 17.76 -3.37
CA LYS A 243 5.15 18.22 -2.95
C LYS A 243 4.61 17.42 -1.79
N SER A 244 4.50 16.12 -1.95
CA SER A 244 3.92 15.20 -0.97
C SER A 244 4.89 14.11 -0.52
N ILE A 245 5.85 13.71 -1.36
CA ILE A 245 6.78 12.60 -1.12
C ILE A 245 8.22 13.11 -1.04
N PHE A 246 8.85 12.86 0.09
CA PHE A 246 10.24 13.23 0.38
C PHE A 246 11.03 11.98 0.71
N ILE A 247 12.30 11.92 0.28
CA ILE A 247 13.16 10.76 0.49
C ILE A 247 14.40 11.22 1.27
N THR A 248 14.86 10.39 2.23
CA THR A 248 16.00 10.74 3.08
C THR A 248 16.83 9.52 3.45
N GLY A 249 18.06 9.75 3.89
CA GLY A 249 18.99 8.73 4.33
C GLY A 249 19.43 7.81 3.18
N SER A 250 19.70 6.54 3.47
CA SER A 250 20.19 5.61 2.45
C SER A 250 19.16 5.28 1.37
N ALA A 251 17.88 5.60 1.57
CA ALA A 251 16.87 5.61 0.51
C ALA A 251 17.10 6.71 -0.54
N ALA A 252 17.80 7.78 -0.17
CA ALA A 252 18.25 8.85 -1.07
C ALA A 252 19.69 8.66 -1.59
N GLY A 253 20.31 7.49 -1.35
CA GLY A 253 21.71 7.22 -1.76
C GLY A 253 22.75 7.82 -0.83
N ILE A 254 22.42 8.10 0.42
CA ILE A 254 23.31 8.66 1.43
C ILE A 254 23.74 7.54 2.38
N TRP A 255 25.04 7.31 2.54
CA TRP A 255 25.54 6.09 3.18
C TRP A 255 26.08 6.29 4.60
N GLN A 256 26.57 7.48 4.94
CA GLN A 256 27.13 7.76 6.27
C GLN A 256 26.01 8.13 7.25
N ASN A 257 26.07 7.65 8.48
CA ASN A 257 25.04 7.87 9.49
C ASN A 257 24.81 9.36 9.80
N GLU A 258 25.90 10.13 9.91
CA GLU A 258 25.87 11.57 10.18
C GLU A 258 25.16 12.33 9.05
N ASP A 259 25.46 11.98 7.81
CA ASP A 259 24.85 12.57 6.62
C ASP A 259 23.37 12.17 6.49
N CYS A 260 23.02 10.94 6.85
CA CYS A 260 21.62 10.50 6.90
C CYS A 260 20.80 11.32 7.91
N ILE A 261 21.38 11.60 9.09
CA ILE A 261 20.72 12.44 10.11
C ILE A 261 20.58 13.87 9.60
N GLN A 262 21.61 14.41 8.95
CA GLN A 262 21.57 15.75 8.39
C GLN A 262 20.51 15.84 7.28
N SER A 263 20.46 14.89 6.36
CA SER A 263 19.45 14.79 5.31
C SER A 263 18.03 14.76 5.89
N ALA A 264 17.81 14.01 6.97
CA ALA A 264 16.52 13.96 7.63
C ALA A 264 16.10 15.31 8.22
N LYS A 265 17.03 16.06 8.84
CA LYS A 265 16.80 17.42 9.35
C LYS A 265 16.43 18.38 8.23
N GLU A 266 17.10 18.30 7.08
CA GLU A 266 16.84 19.14 5.91
C GLU A 266 15.46 18.87 5.32
N VAL A 267 15.07 17.60 5.16
CA VAL A 267 13.72 17.23 4.70
C VAL A 267 12.65 17.79 5.62
N VAL A 268 12.83 17.67 6.94
CA VAL A 268 11.88 18.23 7.91
C VAL A 268 11.85 19.75 7.83
N SER A 269 13.01 20.41 7.72
CA SER A 269 13.08 21.87 7.56
C SER A 269 12.37 22.35 6.29
N LYS A 270 12.52 21.65 5.18
CA LYS A 270 11.83 21.92 3.91
C LYS A 270 10.30 21.81 4.04
N ILE A 271 9.81 20.85 4.81
CA ILE A 271 8.37 20.63 5.04
C ILE A 271 7.78 21.72 5.95
N VAL A 272 8.50 22.08 7.01
CA VAL A 272 8.01 23.02 8.05
C VAL A 272 8.24 24.48 7.65
N ASN A 273 9.43 24.80 7.13
CA ASN A 273 9.87 26.16 6.83
C ASN A 273 9.89 26.39 5.31
N LYS A 274 8.79 26.89 4.77
CA LYS A 274 8.72 27.27 3.35
C LYS A 274 9.74 28.39 3.05
N GLY A 275 10.97 28.06 2.62
CA GLY A 275 11.85 29.06 2.03
C GLY A 275 13.31 29.15 2.48
N GLN A 276 13.84 28.29 3.33
CA GLN A 276 15.28 28.30 3.64
C GLN A 276 16.09 27.58 2.56
N LYS A 277 17.17 28.28 2.07
CA LYS A 277 18.18 27.71 1.16
C LYS A 277 18.86 26.50 1.83
N GLN A 278 18.81 25.37 1.20
CA GLN A 278 19.47 24.14 1.68
C GLN A 278 20.96 24.16 1.34
N LEU A 279 21.77 23.66 2.28
CA LEU A 279 23.11 23.18 1.97
C LEU A 279 22.94 21.78 1.35
N PRO A 280 23.56 21.48 0.21
CA PRO A 280 23.49 20.15 -0.38
C PRO A 280 24.13 19.13 0.56
N VAL A 281 23.41 18.06 0.89
CA VAL A 281 24.01 16.91 1.55
C VAL A 281 24.87 16.20 0.52
N ILE A 282 26.16 16.12 0.76
CA ILE A 282 27.09 15.35 -0.05
C ILE A 282 26.89 13.88 0.34
N GLY A 283 26.02 13.19 -0.40
CA GLY A 283 25.86 11.74 -0.28
C GLY A 283 26.92 11.04 -1.11
N GLY A 284 27.46 9.93 -0.62
CA GLY A 284 28.41 9.10 -1.36
C GLY A 284 29.21 8.18 -0.45
N TRP A 285 29.98 7.30 -1.07
CA TRP A 285 30.96 6.47 -0.37
C TRP A 285 32.21 7.31 -0.05
N ARG A 286 32.81 7.08 1.12
CA ARG A 286 34.12 7.73 1.44
C ARG A 286 35.21 7.30 0.48
N THR A 287 35.21 6.02 0.09
CA THR A 287 36.03 5.50 -1.00
C THR A 287 35.10 5.12 -2.16
N PRO A 288 35.39 5.55 -3.41
CA PRO A 288 34.56 5.21 -4.56
C PRO A 288 34.27 3.71 -4.66
N ILE A 289 33.05 3.37 -5.04
CA ILE A 289 32.65 1.99 -5.29
C ILE A 289 33.16 1.55 -6.67
N ALA A 290 33.70 0.33 -6.77
CA ALA A 290 33.97 -0.30 -8.06
C ALA A 290 32.75 -1.14 -8.47
N PRO A 291 31.98 -0.76 -9.51
CA PRO A 291 30.82 -1.52 -9.93
C PRO A 291 31.17 -2.98 -10.22
N LEU A 292 30.47 -3.92 -9.58
CA LEU A 292 30.69 -5.35 -9.72
C LEU A 292 29.34 -6.04 -9.87
N TYR A 293 29.04 -6.54 -11.08
CA TYR A 293 27.77 -7.19 -11.39
C TYR A 293 27.93 -8.66 -11.70
N GLU A 294 29.05 -9.06 -12.31
CA GLU A 294 29.37 -10.45 -12.64
C GLU A 294 30.88 -10.67 -12.65
N VAL A 295 31.30 -11.86 -12.24
CA VAL A 295 32.63 -12.40 -12.52
C VAL A 295 32.47 -13.68 -13.35
N CYS A 296 32.67 -13.55 -14.66
CA CYS A 296 32.58 -14.64 -15.62
C CYS A 296 33.95 -14.92 -16.25
N LEU A 297 34.43 -16.14 -16.13
CA LEU A 297 35.67 -16.59 -16.71
C LEU A 297 35.41 -17.72 -17.70
N PRO A 298 35.96 -17.69 -18.94
CA PRO A 298 35.71 -18.72 -19.96
C PRO A 298 36.12 -20.13 -19.50
N THR A 299 37.09 -20.22 -18.59
CA THR A 299 37.62 -21.50 -18.06
C THR A 299 36.79 -22.05 -16.90
N ILE A 300 35.85 -21.26 -16.33
CA ILE A 300 35.05 -21.65 -15.18
C ILE A 300 33.64 -21.98 -15.63
N ARG A 301 33.20 -23.24 -15.39
CA ARG A 301 31.83 -23.66 -15.65
C ARG A 301 30.98 -23.59 -14.38
N GLY A 302 29.71 -23.24 -14.54
CA GLY A 302 28.70 -23.19 -13.47
C GLY A 302 27.61 -22.18 -13.83
N LYS A 303 26.45 -22.30 -13.19
CA LYS A 303 25.37 -21.30 -13.32
C LYS A 303 25.67 -20.10 -12.44
N ALA A 304 25.54 -18.90 -12.99
CA ALA A 304 25.66 -17.63 -12.27
C ALA A 304 24.27 -17.01 -12.15
N PHE A 305 23.62 -17.18 -11.02
CA PHE A 305 22.26 -16.73 -10.79
C PHE A 305 22.20 -15.21 -10.51
N ILE A 306 21.25 -14.54 -11.14
CA ILE A 306 20.91 -13.13 -10.91
C ILE A 306 19.57 -12.99 -10.19
N ASP A 307 18.67 -13.95 -10.35
CA ASP A 307 17.41 -14.07 -9.63
C ASP A 307 17.28 -15.50 -9.07
N LEU A 308 17.43 -15.62 -7.74
CA LEU A 308 17.37 -16.90 -7.03
C LEU A 308 15.93 -17.40 -6.82
N GLN A 309 14.90 -16.58 -7.02
CA GLN A 309 13.51 -17.00 -6.87
C GLN A 309 12.96 -17.64 -8.13
N ASN A 310 13.43 -17.19 -9.29
CA ASN A 310 13.00 -17.70 -10.60
C ASN A 310 14.11 -18.43 -11.35
N ASP A 311 15.23 -18.74 -10.70
CA ASP A 311 16.39 -19.45 -11.28
C ASP A 311 16.95 -18.75 -12.54
N VAL A 312 16.83 -17.43 -12.66
CA VAL A 312 17.35 -16.69 -13.81
C VAL A 312 18.86 -16.50 -13.65
N THR A 313 19.59 -16.83 -14.69
CA THR A 313 21.05 -16.75 -14.75
C THR A 313 21.53 -15.62 -15.67
N SER A 314 22.80 -15.29 -15.60
CA SER A 314 23.44 -14.34 -16.53
C SER A 314 23.40 -14.85 -17.99
N SER A 315 23.44 -16.17 -18.20
CA SER A 315 23.30 -16.77 -19.55
C SER A 315 21.90 -16.56 -20.14
N ASP A 316 20.84 -16.51 -19.32
CA ASP A 316 19.48 -16.26 -19.80
C ASP A 316 19.32 -14.80 -20.30
N VAL A 317 20.02 -13.85 -19.68
CA VAL A 317 20.07 -12.46 -20.17
C VAL A 317 20.76 -12.37 -21.52
N ARG A 318 21.90 -13.07 -21.68
CA ARG A 318 22.62 -13.13 -22.97
C ARG A 318 21.82 -13.81 -24.05
N LEU A 319 21.13 -14.89 -23.71
CA LEU A 319 20.22 -15.59 -24.64
C LEU A 319 19.07 -14.65 -25.08
N ALA A 320 18.43 -13.96 -24.14
CA ALA A 320 17.37 -13.00 -24.46
C ALA A 320 17.87 -11.92 -25.43
N HIS A 321 19.06 -11.36 -25.20
CA HIS A 321 19.67 -10.40 -26.12
C HIS A 321 19.96 -11.01 -27.49
N GLN A 322 20.50 -12.23 -27.54
CA GLN A 322 20.76 -12.95 -28.78
C GLN A 322 19.50 -13.19 -29.61
N GLU A 323 18.35 -13.40 -28.95
CA GLU A 323 17.04 -13.54 -29.59
C GLU A 323 16.36 -12.21 -29.92
N GLY A 324 17.06 -11.08 -29.74
CA GLY A 324 16.61 -9.75 -30.16
C GLY A 324 15.84 -8.94 -29.11
N PHE A 325 15.77 -9.38 -27.86
CA PHE A 325 15.17 -8.59 -26.80
C PHE A 325 16.14 -7.52 -26.32
N ILE A 326 15.83 -6.27 -26.62
CA ILE A 326 16.66 -5.09 -26.25
C ILE A 326 16.05 -4.26 -25.12
N SER A 327 14.78 -4.47 -24.79
CA SER A 327 14.08 -3.77 -23.70
C SER A 327 14.12 -4.60 -22.41
N VAL A 328 14.46 -3.97 -21.31
CA VAL A 328 14.46 -4.62 -19.98
C VAL A 328 13.08 -5.11 -19.55
N GLU A 329 12.01 -4.46 -20.01
CA GLU A 329 10.65 -4.94 -19.77
C GLU A 329 10.33 -6.23 -20.57
N HIS A 330 10.92 -6.41 -21.74
CA HIS A 330 10.82 -7.66 -22.51
C HIS A 330 11.74 -8.73 -21.94
N LEU A 331 12.99 -8.39 -21.57
CA LEU A 331 13.88 -9.29 -20.84
C LEU A 331 13.18 -9.87 -19.61
N LYS A 332 12.55 -9.02 -18.79
CA LYS A 332 11.80 -9.43 -17.61
C LYS A 332 10.72 -10.46 -17.95
N ARG A 333 9.95 -10.27 -19.02
CA ARG A 333 8.87 -11.19 -19.42
C ARG A 333 9.39 -12.49 -20.02
N TYR A 334 10.48 -12.41 -20.77
CA TYR A 334 11.09 -13.58 -21.40
C TYR A 334 11.73 -14.50 -20.36
N THR A 335 12.49 -13.94 -19.40
CA THR A 335 13.25 -14.70 -18.41
C THR A 335 12.54 -14.89 -17.07
N THR A 336 11.41 -14.21 -16.85
CA THR A 336 10.76 -14.08 -15.54
C THR A 336 11.56 -13.34 -14.46
N LEU A 337 12.64 -12.63 -14.83
CA LEU A 337 13.48 -11.83 -13.94
C LEU A 337 12.64 -10.83 -13.14
N GLY A 338 12.70 -10.92 -11.82
CA GLY A 338 12.00 -10.00 -10.91
C GLY A 338 10.47 -10.10 -10.94
N MET A 339 9.92 -11.23 -11.42
CA MET A 339 8.47 -11.47 -11.43
C MET A 339 7.95 -12.17 -10.17
N SER A 340 8.82 -12.61 -9.29
CA SER A 340 8.48 -13.25 -8.01
C SER A 340 8.10 -12.21 -6.93
N THR A 341 7.85 -12.69 -5.72
CA THR A 341 7.36 -11.92 -4.59
C THR A 341 8.29 -10.80 -4.12
N ASP A 342 9.58 -10.89 -4.41
CA ASP A 342 10.57 -9.84 -4.15
C ASP A 342 10.54 -8.72 -5.20
N GLN A 343 9.86 -8.93 -6.33
CA GLN A 343 9.79 -8.02 -7.49
C GLN A 343 11.18 -7.58 -7.99
N GLY A 344 12.17 -8.45 -7.91
CA GLY A 344 13.53 -8.21 -8.40
C GLY A 344 14.35 -7.24 -7.57
N LYS A 345 14.04 -7.06 -6.29
CA LYS A 345 14.81 -6.20 -5.38
C LYS A 345 16.30 -6.52 -5.35
N MET A 346 16.62 -7.80 -5.48
CA MET A 346 18.01 -8.28 -5.50
C MET A 346 18.57 -8.42 -6.93
N GLY A 347 17.76 -8.86 -7.88
CA GLY A 347 18.22 -9.29 -9.21
C GLY A 347 18.11 -8.24 -10.31
N ASN A 348 17.16 -7.28 -10.22
CA ASN A 348 16.88 -6.36 -11.32
C ASN A 348 18.11 -5.57 -11.77
N ILE A 349 18.90 -5.02 -10.84
CA ILE A 349 20.10 -4.24 -11.20
C ILE A 349 21.13 -5.10 -11.90
N LEU A 350 21.31 -6.37 -11.50
CA LEU A 350 22.21 -7.29 -12.18
C LEU A 350 21.75 -7.55 -13.62
N GLY A 351 20.46 -7.82 -13.81
CA GLY A 351 19.90 -8.01 -15.15
C GLY A 351 20.00 -6.76 -16.04
N LEU A 352 19.79 -5.55 -15.46
CA LEU A 352 19.96 -4.27 -16.14
C LEU A 352 21.42 -4.05 -16.55
N ALA A 353 22.36 -4.31 -15.66
CA ALA A 353 23.80 -4.15 -15.92
C ALA A 353 24.28 -5.10 -17.03
N LEU A 354 23.87 -6.38 -16.98
CA LEU A 354 24.22 -7.36 -18.01
C LEU A 354 23.59 -7.04 -19.37
N MET A 355 22.36 -6.51 -19.39
CA MET A 355 21.72 -6.06 -20.62
C MET A 355 22.40 -4.80 -21.16
N ALA A 356 22.80 -3.87 -20.30
CA ALA A 356 23.54 -2.68 -20.67
C ALA A 356 24.88 -3.02 -21.32
N ASP A 357 25.62 -3.97 -20.74
CA ASP A 357 26.85 -4.50 -21.28
C ASP A 357 26.62 -5.13 -22.66
N ALA A 358 25.63 -6.03 -22.79
CA ALA A 358 25.29 -6.68 -24.07
C ALA A 358 24.89 -5.68 -25.16
N LEU A 359 24.25 -4.56 -24.80
CA LEU A 359 23.83 -3.48 -25.71
C LEU A 359 24.91 -2.42 -25.93
N ASN A 360 26.04 -2.49 -25.23
CA ASN A 360 27.07 -1.45 -25.19
C ASN A 360 26.49 -0.05 -24.85
N ARG A 361 25.66 0.00 -23.79
CA ARG A 361 25.00 1.22 -23.30
C ARG A 361 25.26 1.42 -21.80
N SER A 362 24.97 2.61 -21.31
CA SER A 362 24.96 2.83 -19.86
C SER A 362 23.71 2.19 -19.20
N ILE A 363 23.81 1.84 -17.92
CA ILE A 363 22.67 1.31 -17.16
C ILE A 363 21.52 2.32 -17.13
N GLY A 364 21.81 3.61 -17.04
CA GLY A 364 20.81 4.68 -17.09
C GLY A 364 20.02 4.70 -18.40
N ASP A 365 20.69 4.45 -19.53
CA ASP A 365 20.07 4.46 -20.86
C ASP A 365 19.22 3.23 -21.15
N VAL A 366 19.52 2.12 -20.53
CA VAL A 366 18.72 0.88 -20.64
C VAL A 366 17.39 1.01 -19.89
N GLY A 367 17.35 1.87 -18.87
CA GLY A 367 16.17 2.19 -18.10
C GLY A 367 15.96 1.28 -16.89
N VAL A 368 14.83 1.41 -16.25
CA VAL A 368 14.48 0.68 -15.03
C VAL A 368 13.07 0.09 -15.15
N THR A 369 12.87 -1.10 -14.59
CA THR A 369 11.56 -1.70 -14.47
C THR A 369 10.77 -1.04 -13.33
N ARG A 370 9.48 -0.75 -13.56
CA ARG A 370 8.63 -0.15 -12.53
C ARG A 370 8.13 -1.20 -11.54
N PHE A 371 8.20 -0.86 -10.27
CA PHE A 371 7.61 -1.66 -9.20
C PHE A 371 6.11 -1.41 -9.10
N ARG A 372 5.35 -2.45 -8.73
CA ARG A 372 3.88 -2.39 -8.62
C ARG A 372 3.43 -2.70 -7.20
N PRO A 373 2.37 -2.03 -6.69
CA PRO A 373 1.74 -2.46 -5.46
C PRO A 373 1.11 -3.86 -5.58
N PRO A 374 1.19 -4.70 -4.54
CA PRO A 374 1.90 -4.49 -3.28
C PRO A 374 3.41 -4.70 -3.43
N TYR A 375 4.19 -3.74 -2.96
CA TYR A 375 5.66 -3.81 -2.96
C TYR A 375 6.22 -4.99 -2.14
N THR A 376 5.52 -5.36 -1.08
CA THR A 376 5.77 -6.55 -0.27
C THR A 376 4.51 -7.39 -0.24
N SER A 377 4.65 -8.70 -0.35
CA SER A 377 3.51 -9.62 -0.35
C SER A 377 2.63 -9.45 0.88
N ILE A 378 1.33 -9.34 0.66
CA ILE A 378 0.31 -9.22 1.70
C ILE A 378 -0.69 -10.37 1.59
N SER A 379 -1.21 -10.84 2.71
CA SER A 379 -2.17 -11.94 2.70
C SER A 379 -3.53 -11.48 2.18
N LEU A 380 -4.20 -12.30 1.40
CA LEU A 380 -5.58 -12.07 0.98
C LEU A 380 -6.53 -11.89 2.18
N GLY A 381 -6.23 -12.56 3.31
CA GLY A 381 -7.00 -12.41 4.53
C GLY A 381 -6.90 -11.02 5.16
N ALA A 382 -5.75 -10.32 5.02
CA ALA A 382 -5.60 -8.94 5.47
C ALA A 382 -6.42 -7.98 4.61
N LEU A 383 -6.42 -8.18 3.28
CA LEU A 383 -7.24 -7.39 2.34
C LEU A 383 -8.73 -7.62 2.57
N ALA A 384 -9.15 -8.87 2.68
CA ALA A 384 -10.55 -9.22 2.90
C ALA A 384 -11.08 -8.70 4.25
N GLY A 385 -10.22 -8.63 5.28
CA GLY A 385 -10.60 -8.16 6.61
C GLY A 385 -11.81 -8.90 7.17
N LYS A 386 -12.90 -8.18 7.43
CA LYS A 386 -14.18 -8.73 7.89
C LYS A 386 -15.06 -9.28 6.76
N HIS A 387 -14.76 -8.95 5.50
CA HIS A 387 -15.55 -9.40 4.34
C HIS A 387 -15.20 -10.86 3.96
N ARG A 388 -15.58 -11.81 4.81
CA ARG A 388 -15.31 -13.24 4.65
C ARG A 388 -16.55 -14.07 4.86
N GLN A 389 -16.67 -15.24 4.19
CA GLN A 389 -17.81 -16.14 4.31
C GLN A 389 -19.14 -15.41 4.07
N SER A 390 -20.09 -15.48 5.01
CA SER A 390 -21.37 -14.78 4.94
C SER A 390 -21.25 -13.25 4.87
N HIS A 391 -20.13 -12.68 5.32
CA HIS A 391 -19.87 -11.24 5.23
C HIS A 391 -19.21 -10.81 3.93
N PHE A 392 -18.75 -11.74 3.09
CA PHE A 392 -18.17 -11.42 1.78
C PHE A 392 -19.23 -10.85 0.83
N LYS A 393 -20.42 -11.47 0.82
CA LYS A 393 -21.58 -11.00 0.07
C LYS A 393 -22.83 -11.17 0.95
N PRO A 394 -23.01 -10.33 1.97
CA PRO A 394 -24.15 -10.46 2.87
C PRO A 394 -25.46 -10.17 2.13
N ILE A 395 -26.50 -10.90 2.49
CA ILE A 395 -27.87 -10.60 2.06
C ILE A 395 -28.49 -9.72 3.14
N ARG A 396 -28.79 -8.47 2.79
CA ARG A 396 -29.54 -7.54 3.65
C ARG A 396 -31.04 -7.68 3.34
N ARG A 397 -31.84 -7.73 4.37
CA ARG A 397 -33.29 -7.86 4.25
C ARG A 397 -33.98 -6.64 4.82
N THR A 398 -34.99 -6.17 4.12
CA THR A 398 -35.83 -5.08 4.62
C THR A 398 -36.73 -5.58 5.77
N PRO A 399 -37.23 -4.69 6.65
CA PRO A 399 -38.21 -5.08 7.66
C PRO A 399 -39.47 -5.74 7.07
N LEU A 400 -39.87 -5.39 5.84
CA LEU A 400 -41.00 -5.96 5.13
C LEU A 400 -40.69 -7.26 4.37
N ASN A 401 -39.46 -7.78 4.40
CA ASN A 401 -39.07 -8.97 3.63
C ASN A 401 -39.99 -10.18 3.85
N ASN A 402 -40.27 -10.53 5.10
CA ASN A 402 -41.11 -11.69 5.41
C ASN A 402 -42.57 -11.48 5.00
N TRP A 403 -43.07 -10.25 5.14
CA TRP A 403 -44.39 -9.89 4.67
C TRP A 403 -44.50 -10.00 3.14
N SER A 404 -43.51 -9.51 2.43
CA SER A 404 -43.45 -9.58 0.96
C SER A 404 -43.42 -11.02 0.47
N LEU A 405 -42.62 -11.88 1.11
CA LEU A 405 -42.61 -13.33 0.80
C LEU A 405 -43.96 -14.00 1.08
N ALA A 406 -44.63 -13.66 2.20
CA ALA A 406 -45.95 -14.18 2.55
C ALA A 406 -47.05 -13.69 1.60
N LYS A 407 -46.81 -12.67 0.80
CA LYS A 407 -47.68 -12.13 -0.25
C LYS A 407 -47.24 -12.56 -1.66
N ASP A 408 -46.47 -13.62 -1.76
CA ASP A 408 -45.94 -14.18 -3.02
C ASP A 408 -45.14 -13.16 -3.86
N GLY A 409 -44.56 -12.16 -3.18
CA GLY A 409 -43.70 -11.17 -3.83
C GLY A 409 -42.47 -11.82 -4.43
N VAL A 410 -42.24 -11.58 -5.72
CA VAL A 410 -41.01 -11.99 -6.40
C VAL A 410 -39.88 -11.06 -5.95
N MET A 411 -38.81 -11.64 -5.41
CA MET A 411 -37.70 -10.89 -4.81
C MET A 411 -36.57 -10.67 -5.80
N ILE A 412 -35.88 -9.52 -5.70
CA ILE A 412 -34.71 -9.18 -6.48
C ILE A 412 -33.57 -8.67 -5.58
N ASN A 413 -32.34 -8.91 -6.00
CA ASN A 413 -31.17 -8.32 -5.36
C ASN A 413 -30.87 -6.93 -5.94
N ALA A 414 -30.99 -5.90 -5.11
CA ALA A 414 -30.53 -4.55 -5.42
C ALA A 414 -29.26 -4.26 -4.59
N GLY A 415 -28.10 -4.46 -5.21
CA GLY A 415 -26.81 -4.53 -4.47
C GLY A 415 -26.81 -5.69 -3.48
N LEU A 416 -26.66 -5.39 -2.19
CA LEU A 416 -26.73 -6.38 -1.12
C LEU A 416 -28.16 -6.58 -0.57
N TRP A 417 -29.10 -5.76 -0.98
CA TRP A 417 -30.46 -5.81 -0.48
C TRP A 417 -31.34 -6.79 -1.25
N HIS A 418 -32.02 -7.67 -0.52
CA HIS A 418 -33.08 -8.52 -1.00
C HIS A 418 -34.42 -7.82 -0.76
N ARG A 419 -35.10 -7.41 -1.84
CA ARG A 419 -36.33 -6.63 -1.77
C ARG A 419 -37.36 -7.10 -2.80
N PRO A 420 -38.66 -6.82 -2.61
CA PRO A 420 -39.67 -7.19 -3.59
C PRO A 420 -39.44 -6.43 -4.91
N TRP A 421 -39.64 -7.12 -6.01
CA TRP A 421 -39.64 -6.59 -7.36
C TRP A 421 -41.07 -6.32 -7.83
N TYR A 422 -41.94 -7.34 -7.77
CA TYR A 422 -43.36 -7.25 -8.12
C TYR A 422 -44.14 -8.33 -7.37
N TYR A 423 -45.49 -8.21 -7.37
CA TYR A 423 -46.40 -9.16 -6.72
C TYR A 423 -47.32 -9.75 -7.79
N PRO A 424 -47.05 -10.95 -8.34
CA PRO A 424 -47.86 -11.56 -9.39
C PRO A 424 -49.22 -12.04 -8.90
N GLU A 425 -50.24 -11.94 -9.74
CA GLU A 425 -51.46 -12.69 -9.59
C GLU A 425 -51.29 -14.08 -10.23
N ARG A 426 -52.22 -15.00 -9.94
CA ARG A 426 -52.11 -16.39 -10.39
C ARG A 426 -52.02 -16.50 -11.91
N GLY A 427 -50.90 -17.02 -12.43
CA GLY A 427 -50.64 -17.21 -13.85
C GLY A 427 -50.16 -15.96 -14.59
N GLU A 428 -49.94 -14.85 -13.88
CA GLU A 428 -49.49 -13.58 -14.46
C GLU A 428 -47.99 -13.60 -14.77
N LYS A 429 -47.62 -13.05 -15.92
CA LYS A 429 -46.20 -12.85 -16.30
C LYS A 429 -45.70 -11.52 -15.75
N LEU A 430 -44.38 -11.38 -15.67
CA LEU A 430 -43.69 -10.14 -15.21
C LEU A 430 -44.27 -8.89 -15.89
N GLN A 431 -44.41 -8.91 -17.23
CA GLN A 431 -44.88 -7.74 -17.98
C GLN A 431 -46.30 -7.35 -17.61
N ASP A 432 -47.19 -8.32 -17.45
CA ASP A 432 -48.58 -8.08 -17.08
C ASP A 432 -48.67 -7.55 -15.65
N ALA A 433 -47.86 -8.11 -14.73
CA ALA A 433 -47.82 -7.70 -13.33
C ALA A 433 -47.38 -6.23 -13.19
N TYR A 434 -46.29 -5.81 -13.81
CA TYR A 434 -45.84 -4.40 -13.64
C TYR A 434 -46.79 -3.42 -14.35
N ILE A 435 -47.43 -3.78 -15.48
CA ILE A 435 -48.43 -2.94 -16.12
C ILE A 435 -49.64 -2.78 -15.20
N ARG A 436 -50.12 -3.87 -14.58
CA ARG A 436 -51.21 -3.85 -13.61
C ARG A 436 -50.86 -2.99 -12.40
N GLU A 437 -49.70 -3.21 -11.78
CA GLU A 437 -49.26 -2.46 -10.59
C GLU A 437 -49.11 -0.96 -10.90
N ALA A 438 -48.53 -0.61 -12.05
CA ALA A 438 -48.40 0.78 -12.48
C ALA A 438 -49.80 1.40 -12.74
N THR A 439 -50.71 0.66 -13.38
CA THR A 439 -52.07 1.12 -13.66
C THR A 439 -52.86 1.34 -12.37
N VAL A 440 -52.75 0.42 -11.41
CA VAL A 440 -53.41 0.55 -10.09
C VAL A 440 -52.86 1.75 -9.33
N THR A 441 -51.54 1.97 -9.35
CA THR A 441 -50.91 3.14 -8.73
C THR A 441 -51.44 4.44 -9.30
N ARG A 442 -51.57 4.55 -10.65
CA ARG A 442 -52.08 5.74 -11.31
C ARG A 442 -53.57 5.99 -11.04
N ARG A 443 -54.39 4.93 -10.98
CA ARG A 443 -55.84 5.07 -10.84
C ARG A 443 -56.34 5.04 -9.39
N SER A 444 -55.54 4.50 -8.49
CA SER A 444 -55.95 4.29 -7.09
C SER A 444 -54.77 4.54 -6.12
N LEU A 445 -54.02 3.48 -5.80
CA LEU A 445 -52.94 3.50 -4.80
C LEU A 445 -51.97 2.34 -5.03
N GLY A 446 -50.67 2.64 -5.00
CA GLY A 446 -49.57 1.69 -4.87
C GLY A 446 -48.82 1.88 -3.56
N ILE A 447 -48.23 0.77 -3.08
CA ILE A 447 -47.33 0.76 -1.94
C ILE A 447 -45.98 0.15 -2.36
N CYS A 448 -44.86 0.76 -1.93
CA CYS A 448 -43.53 0.28 -2.25
C CYS A 448 -42.64 0.28 -1.00
N ASP A 449 -41.90 -0.81 -0.82
CA ASP A 449 -40.86 -0.88 0.21
C ASP A 449 -39.61 -0.08 -0.22
N VAL A 450 -39.37 1.06 0.44
CA VAL A 450 -38.23 1.94 0.21
C VAL A 450 -37.22 1.90 1.37
N SER A 451 -37.31 0.86 2.22
CA SER A 451 -36.37 0.68 3.34
C SER A 451 -34.93 0.55 2.88
N SER A 452 -34.69 0.03 1.66
CA SER A 452 -33.34 -0.19 1.12
C SER A 452 -32.66 1.06 0.58
N LEU A 453 -33.36 2.18 0.38
CA LEU A 453 -32.74 3.45 0.00
C LEU A 453 -31.68 3.84 1.03
N GLY A 454 -30.51 4.28 0.59
CA GLY A 454 -29.49 4.80 1.49
C GLY A 454 -30.01 5.98 2.29
N LYS A 455 -29.78 5.99 3.58
CA LYS A 455 -30.12 7.09 4.49
C LYS A 455 -28.88 7.52 5.24
N ILE A 456 -28.46 8.76 5.04
CA ILE A 456 -27.25 9.32 5.63
C ILE A 456 -27.65 10.55 6.45
N MET A 457 -27.35 10.50 7.73
CA MET A 457 -27.53 11.65 8.62
C MET A 457 -26.33 12.57 8.48
N ILE A 458 -26.57 13.84 8.19
CA ILE A 458 -25.56 14.90 8.10
C ILE A 458 -25.88 15.94 9.16
N GLN A 459 -24.96 16.18 10.06
CA GLN A 459 -25.18 17.10 11.18
C GLN A 459 -23.92 17.86 11.57
N GLY A 460 -24.10 19.08 12.03
CA GLY A 460 -23.04 19.98 12.45
C GLY A 460 -23.27 21.41 11.95
N PRO A 461 -22.57 22.39 12.53
CA PRO A 461 -22.76 23.79 12.17
C PRO A 461 -22.54 24.09 10.69
N ASP A 462 -21.64 23.35 10.04
CA ASP A 462 -21.27 23.58 8.65
C ASP A 462 -22.00 22.64 7.66
N SER A 463 -23.03 21.88 8.12
CA SER A 463 -23.75 20.91 7.28
C SER A 463 -24.42 21.52 6.06
N ALA A 464 -24.97 22.72 6.15
CA ALA A 464 -25.55 23.43 5.01
C ALA A 464 -24.50 23.82 3.96
N ASN A 465 -23.32 24.27 4.40
CA ASN A 465 -22.18 24.59 3.54
C ASN A 465 -21.64 23.32 2.87
N PHE A 466 -21.50 22.24 3.61
CA PHE A 466 -21.08 20.94 3.08
C PHE A 466 -22.02 20.46 1.97
N LEU A 467 -23.33 20.46 2.20
CA LEU A 467 -24.32 20.07 1.19
C LEU A 467 -24.29 20.97 -0.06
N ASN A 468 -24.02 22.28 0.09
CA ASN A 468 -23.85 23.18 -1.05
C ASN A 468 -22.64 22.85 -1.92
N ARG A 469 -21.60 22.21 -1.36
CA ARG A 469 -20.40 21.80 -2.10
C ARG A 469 -20.58 20.47 -2.82
N ILE A 470 -21.51 19.64 -2.33
CA ILE A 470 -21.75 18.29 -2.87
C ILE A 470 -22.80 18.31 -3.99
N TYR A 471 -23.91 19.01 -3.75
CA TYR A 471 -25.03 19.05 -4.68
C TYR A 471 -24.93 20.17 -5.70
N THR A 472 -25.46 19.94 -6.89
CA THR A 472 -25.56 20.96 -7.95
C THR A 472 -26.48 22.13 -7.59
N ASN A 473 -27.37 21.95 -6.63
CA ASN A 473 -28.33 22.98 -6.18
C ASN A 473 -28.14 23.34 -4.70
N PRO A 474 -28.50 24.58 -4.28
CA PRO A 474 -28.19 25.10 -2.96
C PRO A 474 -29.09 24.51 -1.88
N PHE A 475 -28.52 24.11 -0.74
CA PHE A 475 -29.23 23.60 0.44
C PHE A 475 -29.26 24.58 1.61
N ALA A 476 -28.38 25.59 1.65
CA ALA A 476 -28.32 26.56 2.73
C ALA A 476 -29.66 27.32 2.94
N LYS A 477 -30.37 27.59 1.85
CA LYS A 477 -31.69 28.28 1.86
C LYS A 477 -32.88 27.33 2.03
N LEU A 478 -32.65 26.01 2.22
CA LEU A 478 -33.74 25.08 2.47
C LEU A 478 -34.31 25.32 3.86
N ALA A 479 -35.60 25.58 3.97
CA ALA A 479 -36.25 25.80 5.27
C ALA A 479 -36.32 24.48 6.08
N VAL A 480 -36.31 24.56 7.39
CA VAL A 480 -36.54 23.43 8.30
C VAL A 480 -37.90 22.80 8.01
N GLY A 481 -38.00 21.48 8.02
CA GLY A 481 -39.20 20.73 7.67
C GLY A 481 -39.49 20.65 6.16
N LYS A 482 -38.54 21.02 5.33
CA LYS A 482 -38.66 20.90 3.85
C LYS A 482 -37.66 19.92 3.27
N ALA A 483 -38.03 19.38 2.11
CA ALA A 483 -37.19 18.50 1.29
C ALA A 483 -36.73 19.22 0.03
N ARG A 484 -35.58 18.77 -0.50
CA ARG A 484 -35.09 19.15 -1.82
C ARG A 484 -34.46 17.95 -2.50
N TYR A 485 -34.84 17.70 -3.74
CA TYR A 485 -34.14 16.77 -4.63
C TYR A 485 -32.81 17.42 -5.08
N GLY A 486 -31.75 16.63 -5.13
CA GLY A 486 -30.44 17.06 -5.56
C GLY A 486 -29.70 15.99 -6.35
N ILE A 487 -28.79 16.45 -7.21
CA ILE A 487 -27.90 15.62 -8.01
C ILE A 487 -26.47 15.86 -7.55
N ILE A 488 -25.74 14.77 -7.36
CA ILE A 488 -24.30 14.76 -7.05
C ILE A 488 -23.56 14.42 -8.34
N LEU A 489 -22.51 15.17 -8.65
CA LEU A 489 -21.67 14.94 -9.83
C LEU A 489 -20.28 14.44 -9.40
N ARG A 490 -19.63 13.71 -10.28
CA ARG A 490 -18.19 13.43 -10.23
C ARG A 490 -17.40 14.64 -10.76
N ASP A 491 -16.10 14.62 -10.56
CA ASP A 491 -15.20 15.70 -11.05
C ASP A 491 -15.21 15.84 -12.60
N ASP A 492 -15.59 14.78 -13.32
CA ASP A 492 -15.77 14.78 -14.77
C ASP A 492 -17.14 15.33 -15.23
N GLY A 493 -17.99 15.76 -14.30
CA GLY A 493 -19.34 16.28 -14.55
C GLY A 493 -20.42 15.24 -14.77
N MET A 494 -20.09 13.95 -14.73
CA MET A 494 -21.08 12.87 -14.85
C MET A 494 -21.84 12.68 -13.53
N VAL A 495 -23.11 12.26 -13.65
CA VAL A 495 -23.95 11.98 -12.47
C VAL A 495 -23.31 10.86 -11.64
N PHE A 496 -23.07 11.17 -10.37
CA PHE A 496 -22.56 10.20 -9.39
C PHE A 496 -23.71 9.52 -8.64
N ASP A 497 -24.62 10.31 -8.10
CA ASP A 497 -25.84 9.84 -7.43
C ASP A 497 -26.88 10.97 -7.39
N ASP A 498 -28.11 10.63 -7.00
CA ASP A 498 -29.17 11.58 -6.77
C ASP A 498 -30.02 11.16 -5.57
N GLY A 499 -30.80 12.09 -5.07
CA GLY A 499 -31.68 11.77 -3.93
C GLY A 499 -32.38 12.99 -3.36
N THR A 500 -33.21 12.72 -2.37
CA THR A 500 -33.91 13.75 -1.62
C THR A 500 -33.25 13.97 -0.28
N THR A 501 -33.00 15.23 0.06
CA THR A 501 -32.46 15.62 1.37
C THR A 501 -33.47 16.49 2.11
N TRP A 502 -33.77 16.09 3.35
CA TRP A 502 -34.67 16.81 4.27
C TRP A 502 -33.89 17.58 5.32
N ARG A 503 -34.25 18.85 5.56
CA ARG A 503 -33.74 19.60 6.68
C ARG A 503 -34.59 19.34 7.92
N LEU A 504 -34.11 18.52 8.84
CA LEU A 504 -34.83 18.10 10.05
C LEU A 504 -34.77 19.13 11.17
N SER A 505 -33.69 19.89 11.26
CA SER A 505 -33.47 21.04 12.14
C SER A 505 -32.42 21.96 11.52
N GLU A 506 -32.02 23.03 12.21
CA GLU A 506 -31.09 24.01 11.68
C GLU A 506 -29.80 23.39 11.12
N ASN A 507 -29.19 22.48 11.88
CA ASN A 507 -27.88 21.86 11.57
C ASN A 507 -27.98 20.34 11.38
N ARG A 508 -29.15 19.83 11.00
CA ARG A 508 -29.36 18.39 10.84
C ARG A 508 -30.18 18.07 9.60
N TYR A 509 -29.60 17.27 8.73
CA TYR A 509 -30.19 16.83 7.47
C TYR A 509 -30.24 15.31 7.37
N LEU A 510 -31.28 14.78 6.76
CA LEU A 510 -31.37 13.38 6.36
C LEU A 510 -31.32 13.33 4.84
N MET A 511 -30.24 12.77 4.32
CA MET A 511 -30.00 12.59 2.90
C MET A 511 -30.39 11.18 2.50
N THR A 512 -31.12 11.00 1.38
CA THR A 512 -31.27 9.70 0.75
C THR A 512 -30.34 9.56 -0.45
N SER A 513 -30.01 8.32 -0.79
CA SER A 513 -29.21 7.93 -1.94
C SER A 513 -29.72 6.64 -2.56
N THR A 514 -29.32 6.37 -3.79
CA THR A 514 -29.66 5.14 -4.50
C THR A 514 -29.20 3.92 -3.70
N THR A 515 -30.05 2.90 -3.60
CA THR A 515 -29.81 1.67 -2.83
C THR A 515 -28.42 1.06 -3.10
N ASN A 516 -28.05 0.94 -4.37
CA ASN A 516 -26.79 0.32 -4.78
C ASN A 516 -25.55 1.21 -4.54
N HIS A 517 -25.75 2.51 -4.47
CA HIS A 517 -24.66 3.51 -4.31
C HIS A 517 -24.49 3.99 -2.87
N ALA A 518 -25.37 3.66 -1.95
CA ALA A 518 -25.38 4.20 -0.59
C ALA A 518 -24.02 4.08 0.13
N ALA A 519 -23.33 2.95 -0.02
CA ALA A 519 -22.01 2.75 0.57
C ALA A 519 -20.94 3.61 -0.11
N THR A 520 -20.96 3.72 -1.43
CA THR A 520 -20.02 4.55 -2.21
C THR A 520 -20.21 6.03 -1.90
N VAL A 521 -21.46 6.50 -1.86
CA VAL A 521 -21.77 7.88 -1.45
C VAL A 521 -21.24 8.15 -0.04
N MET A 522 -21.50 7.27 0.93
CA MET A 522 -21.02 7.43 2.30
C MET A 522 -19.49 7.54 2.36
N THR A 523 -18.76 6.64 1.66
CA THR A 523 -17.29 6.68 1.58
C THR A 523 -16.80 7.98 0.98
N THR A 524 -17.43 8.48 -0.09
CA THR A 524 -17.06 9.76 -0.72
C THR A 524 -17.29 10.94 0.23
N LEU A 525 -18.41 10.97 0.96
CA LEU A 525 -18.68 12.03 1.94
C LEU A 525 -17.64 12.04 3.08
N GLU A 526 -17.23 10.85 3.56
CA GLU A 526 -16.18 10.71 4.57
C GLU A 526 -14.82 11.18 4.03
N GLU A 527 -14.48 10.82 2.80
CA GLU A 527 -13.24 11.25 2.14
C GLU A 527 -13.19 12.77 1.99
N LEU A 528 -14.25 13.37 1.47
CA LEU A 528 -14.33 14.82 1.31
C LEU A 528 -14.11 15.58 2.64
N LEU A 529 -14.68 15.08 3.74
CA LEU A 529 -14.50 15.67 5.06
C LEU A 529 -13.11 15.42 5.65
N GLN A 530 -12.51 14.27 5.37
CA GLN A 530 -11.19 13.93 5.93
C GLN A 530 -10.03 14.52 5.14
N VAL A 531 -10.17 14.67 3.82
CA VAL A 531 -9.08 15.02 2.92
C VAL A 531 -9.24 16.42 2.31
N ARG A 532 -10.40 16.70 1.69
CA ARG A 532 -10.59 17.96 0.96
C ARG A 532 -11.05 19.12 1.83
N TRP A 533 -11.92 18.86 2.81
CA TRP A 533 -12.51 19.90 3.66
C TRP A 533 -12.45 19.53 5.15
N PRO A 534 -11.26 19.26 5.70
CA PRO A 534 -11.10 18.80 7.09
C PRO A 534 -11.51 19.86 8.14
N ASP A 535 -11.58 21.13 7.74
CA ASP A 535 -11.95 22.23 8.63
C ASP A 535 -13.47 22.35 8.85
N LEU A 536 -14.29 21.64 8.07
CA LEU A 536 -15.75 21.67 8.23
C LEU A 536 -16.18 20.84 9.45
N ARG A 537 -16.96 21.47 10.33
CA ARG A 537 -17.53 20.84 11.53
C ARG A 537 -18.80 20.09 11.15
N VAL A 538 -18.65 18.94 10.50
CA VAL A 538 -19.74 18.10 10.00
C VAL A 538 -19.46 16.65 10.38
N HIS A 539 -20.50 15.95 10.80
CA HIS A 539 -20.51 14.51 11.04
C HIS A 539 -21.49 13.84 10.06
N VAL A 540 -21.04 12.80 9.40
CA VAL A 540 -21.85 11.95 8.53
C VAL A 540 -22.01 10.57 9.14
N THR A 541 -23.20 10.01 9.08
CA THR A 541 -23.49 8.69 9.67
C THR A 541 -24.52 7.97 8.82
N SER A 542 -24.21 6.74 8.38
CA SER A 542 -25.21 5.88 7.73
C SER A 542 -26.26 5.43 8.77
N VAL A 543 -27.50 5.76 8.51
CA VAL A 543 -28.66 5.40 9.34
C VAL A 543 -29.68 4.54 8.58
N THR A 544 -29.25 3.92 7.47
CA THR A 544 -30.11 3.11 6.60
C THR A 544 -30.82 2.01 7.37
N ASP A 545 -30.14 1.32 8.25
CA ASP A 545 -30.68 0.19 9.01
C ASP A 545 -31.54 0.60 10.23
N GLN A 546 -31.63 1.90 10.50
CA GLN A 546 -32.42 2.46 11.61
C GLN A 546 -33.87 2.79 11.21
N TRP A 547 -34.20 2.71 9.91
CA TRP A 547 -35.47 3.15 9.38
C TRP A 547 -36.11 2.09 8.48
N ALA A 548 -37.32 1.65 8.81
CA ALA A 548 -38.21 1.01 7.86
C ALA A 548 -38.87 2.09 7.01
N GLY A 549 -38.85 1.94 5.69
CA GLY A 549 -39.37 2.94 4.76
C GLY A 549 -40.47 2.36 3.87
N CYS A 550 -41.62 3.02 3.80
CA CYS A 550 -42.70 2.70 2.92
C CYS A 550 -43.14 3.91 2.12
N ALA A 551 -43.23 3.79 0.80
CA ALA A 551 -43.81 4.81 -0.05
C ALA A 551 -45.23 4.42 -0.44
N ILE A 552 -46.18 5.36 -0.30
CA ILE A 552 -47.53 5.23 -0.83
C ILE A 552 -47.76 6.29 -1.90
N ALA A 553 -48.24 5.92 -3.07
CA ALA A 553 -48.45 6.81 -4.21
C ALA A 553 -49.74 6.51 -4.92
N GLY A 554 -50.38 7.55 -5.46
CA GLY A 554 -51.65 7.48 -6.20
C GLY A 554 -52.68 8.47 -5.67
N PRO A 555 -53.77 8.71 -6.44
CA PRO A 555 -54.81 9.67 -6.07
C PRO A 555 -55.41 9.42 -4.69
N ASN A 556 -55.53 8.16 -4.26
CA ASN A 556 -56.08 7.78 -2.97
C ASN A 556 -55.09 7.74 -1.82
N SER A 557 -53.81 8.04 -2.04
CA SER A 557 -52.77 7.94 -1.00
C SER A 557 -53.06 8.79 0.24
N ARG A 558 -53.59 10.01 0.05
CA ARG A 558 -54.01 10.87 1.16
C ARG A 558 -55.16 10.28 1.96
N ASN A 559 -56.12 9.64 1.29
CA ASN A 559 -57.28 9.04 1.96
C ASN A 559 -56.85 7.88 2.88
N VAL A 560 -55.83 7.14 2.46
CA VAL A 560 -55.24 6.10 3.30
C VAL A 560 -54.43 6.70 4.44
N LEU A 561 -53.59 7.71 4.15
CA LEU A 561 -52.82 8.39 5.18
C LEU A 561 -53.69 8.97 6.30
N LYS A 562 -54.80 9.61 5.94
CA LYS A 562 -55.78 10.15 6.91
C LYS A 562 -56.33 9.10 7.90
N LYS A 563 -56.37 7.82 7.52
CA LYS A 563 -56.86 6.76 8.39
C LYS A 563 -55.86 6.28 9.43
N ILE A 564 -54.57 6.56 9.20
CA ILE A 564 -53.47 6.04 10.03
C ILE A 564 -52.70 7.13 10.79
N VAL A 565 -52.99 8.45 10.52
CA VAL A 565 -52.42 9.58 11.25
C VAL A 565 -53.56 10.39 11.87
N ARG A 566 -53.25 11.09 12.97
CA ARG A 566 -54.22 12.00 13.65
C ARG A 566 -54.16 13.42 13.14
N GLU A 567 -53.01 13.81 12.57
CA GLU A 567 -52.72 15.15 12.11
C GLU A 567 -53.44 15.50 10.80
N ASN A 568 -53.70 16.77 10.58
CA ASN A 568 -54.32 17.23 9.35
C ASN A 568 -53.31 17.19 8.19
N VAL A 569 -53.53 16.30 7.23
CA VAL A 569 -52.72 16.09 6.04
C VAL A 569 -53.37 16.64 4.78
N SER A 570 -54.25 17.64 4.88
CA SER A 570 -54.82 18.36 3.73
C SER A 570 -53.71 19.06 2.90
N ASN A 571 -54.07 19.48 1.66
CA ASN A 571 -53.10 20.19 0.79
C ASN A 571 -52.56 21.48 1.41
N GLU A 572 -53.40 22.21 2.11
CA GLU A 572 -53.10 23.49 2.76
C GLU A 572 -52.17 23.31 3.94
N LYS A 573 -52.39 22.25 4.70
CA LYS A 573 -51.63 22.01 5.93
C LYS A 573 -50.36 21.19 5.71
N PHE A 574 -50.38 20.24 4.75
CA PHE A 574 -49.22 19.41 4.44
C PHE A 574 -48.87 19.58 2.94
N LYS A 575 -48.01 20.56 2.66
CA LYS A 575 -47.67 20.99 1.30
C LYS A 575 -46.65 20.05 0.66
N PHE A 576 -46.56 20.10 -0.68
CA PHE A 576 -45.52 19.37 -1.40
C PHE A 576 -44.11 19.73 -0.89
N ARG A 577 -43.26 18.73 -0.70
CA ARG A 577 -41.92 18.79 -0.11
C ARG A 577 -41.91 19.10 1.40
N ASP A 578 -43.03 19.01 2.11
CA ASP A 578 -43.05 19.04 3.57
C ASP A 578 -42.55 17.71 4.13
N SER A 579 -41.78 17.82 5.22
CA SER A 579 -41.34 16.72 6.08
C SER A 579 -41.86 16.98 7.50
N ARG A 580 -42.56 16.02 8.09
CA ARG A 580 -43.15 16.17 9.43
C ARG A 580 -42.98 14.92 10.27
N LYS A 581 -42.76 15.14 11.55
CA LYS A 581 -42.85 14.08 12.55
C LYS A 581 -44.31 13.92 12.92
N MET A 582 -44.81 12.70 12.81
CA MET A 582 -46.21 12.31 13.11
C MET A 582 -46.23 10.91 13.72
N PHE A 583 -47.37 10.50 14.21
CA PHE A 583 -47.61 9.10 14.62
C PHE A 583 -48.39 8.39 13.55
N VAL A 584 -47.87 7.28 13.05
CA VAL A 584 -48.53 6.40 12.08
C VAL A 584 -48.93 5.12 12.79
N GLY A 585 -50.24 4.88 12.94
CA GLY A 585 -50.73 3.72 13.68
C GLY A 585 -50.22 3.67 15.14
N GLY A 586 -49.90 4.82 15.75
CA GLY A 586 -49.36 4.87 17.10
C GLY A 586 -47.81 4.80 17.17
N VAL A 587 -47.11 4.61 16.05
CA VAL A 587 -45.65 4.54 15.98
C VAL A 587 -45.08 5.90 15.55
N PRO A 588 -44.06 6.44 16.22
CA PRO A 588 -43.39 7.67 15.78
C PRO A 588 -42.81 7.51 14.39
N ALA A 589 -43.08 8.43 13.48
CA ALA A 589 -42.63 8.39 12.09
C ALA A 589 -42.22 9.76 11.58
N ILE A 590 -41.38 9.78 10.54
CA ILE A 590 -41.16 10.93 9.67
C ILE A 590 -41.96 10.67 8.39
N ILE A 591 -42.88 11.58 8.06
CA ILE A 591 -43.63 11.53 6.82
C ILE A 591 -43.18 12.66 5.92
N ASN A 592 -42.85 12.29 4.69
CA ASN A 592 -42.40 13.21 3.67
C ASN A 592 -43.40 13.23 2.52
N ARG A 593 -43.90 14.41 2.16
CA ARG A 593 -44.76 14.55 0.98
C ARG A 593 -43.92 14.80 -0.25
N ILE A 594 -43.52 13.73 -0.89
CA ILE A 594 -42.73 13.72 -2.14
C ILE A 594 -43.32 12.70 -3.11
N SER A 595 -42.93 12.80 -4.37
CA SER A 595 -43.39 11.87 -5.39
C SER A 595 -42.22 11.43 -6.25
N PHE A 596 -42.08 10.13 -6.42
CA PHE A 596 -41.17 9.49 -7.39
C PHE A 596 -41.94 9.14 -8.67
N THR A 597 -43.18 8.68 -8.54
CA THR A 597 -44.01 8.17 -9.63
C THR A 597 -44.74 9.26 -10.42
N GLY A 598 -44.73 10.50 -9.94
CA GLY A 598 -45.49 11.62 -10.50
C GLY A 598 -46.90 11.80 -9.88
N GLU A 599 -47.41 10.81 -9.15
CA GLU A 599 -48.68 10.90 -8.45
C GLU A 599 -48.54 11.58 -7.08
N LEU A 600 -49.66 11.89 -6.45
CA LEU A 600 -49.68 12.27 -5.05
C LEU A 600 -49.06 11.14 -4.20
N GLY A 601 -47.95 11.44 -3.53
CA GLY A 601 -47.17 10.44 -2.80
C GLY A 601 -46.66 10.91 -1.45
N TYR A 602 -46.41 9.91 -0.60
CA TYR A 602 -45.83 10.09 0.72
C TYR A 602 -44.81 8.98 0.98
N GLU A 603 -43.66 9.32 1.52
CA GLU A 603 -42.72 8.38 2.11
C GLU A 603 -42.84 8.44 3.63
N ILE A 604 -42.98 7.27 4.23
CA ILE A 604 -43.19 7.07 5.66
C ILE A 604 -41.99 6.30 6.18
N TYR A 605 -41.27 6.86 7.12
CA TYR A 605 -40.10 6.26 7.76
C TYR A 605 -40.41 6.06 9.26
N VAL A 606 -40.32 4.83 9.73
CA VAL A 606 -40.55 4.40 11.12
C VAL A 606 -39.32 3.73 11.71
#